data_1afb2032b8c6e9d6fda11bfbc609598f
#
_entry.id   1afb2032b8c6e9d6fda11bfbc609598f
#
_cell.length_a   1.000
_cell.length_b   1.000
_cell.length_c   1.000
_cell.angle_alpha   90.00
_cell.angle_beta   90.00
_cell.angle_gamma   90.00
#
_symmetry.space_group_name_H-M   'P 1'
#
loop_
_entity.id
_entity.type
_entity.pdbx_description
1 polymer ?
#
loop_
_entity_poly.entity_id
_entity_poly.type
_entity_poly.pdbx_seq_one_letter_code
_entity_poly.pdbx_strand_id
1 'polypeptide(L)'
;MQIHDTIKEISFFKSLNDEQIELISTISTIQKYPTKSILYYESDVNKNLQFLVSGLIKIYKIDKFGNEIFLYHIYKNSMISELSSLNSDEIYCFSNAEFVEDSVILNVNFEKLQEYFLSKNILTSDLIEILLKKTHQLQCIVNRELVFDATAKVAFMLKQDLEMFNKLKRQDVSFMLHIQPETLSRVLKRLSRDEIINIESSEVFIKDEEALVSIFKGVGV
;
A
#
# COMPACT_ATOMS: atom_id res chain seq x y z
N MET A 1 -1.67 11.99 20.80
CA MET A 1 -2.75 11.22 20.18
C MET A 1 -3.06 10.10 21.15
N GLN A 2 -4.29 10.02 21.63
CA GLN A 2 -4.69 8.97 22.58
C GLN A 2 -4.90 7.67 21.76
N ILE A 3 -4.50 6.53 22.34
CA ILE A 3 -4.55 5.23 21.63
C ILE A 3 -5.99 4.86 21.24
N HIS A 4 -6.93 5.16 22.11
CA HIS A 4 -8.36 4.94 21.93
C HIS A 4 -8.92 5.67 20.69
N ASP A 5 -8.59 6.96 20.52
CA ASP A 5 -9.03 7.75 19.36
C ASP A 5 -8.42 7.22 18.06
N THR A 6 -7.13 6.84 18.12
CA THR A 6 -6.42 6.25 16.98
C THR A 6 -7.07 4.96 16.50
N ILE A 7 -7.46 4.08 17.42
CA ILE A 7 -8.14 2.83 17.08
C ILE A 7 -9.47 3.10 16.37
N LYS A 8 -10.25 4.06 16.84
CA LYS A 8 -11.54 4.43 16.23
C LYS A 8 -11.42 4.99 14.80
N GLU A 9 -10.28 5.58 14.45
CA GLU A 9 -10.03 6.09 13.08
C GLU A 9 -9.70 4.99 12.07
N ILE A 10 -9.17 3.84 12.51
CA ILE A 10 -8.77 2.75 11.63
C ILE A 10 -10.00 1.91 11.26
N SER A 11 -10.26 1.76 9.96
CA SER A 11 -11.44 1.07 9.44
C SER A 11 -11.59 -0.38 9.90
N PHE A 12 -10.48 -1.05 10.18
CA PHE A 12 -10.44 -2.41 10.70
C PHE A 12 -11.16 -2.58 12.04
N PHE A 13 -11.19 -1.55 12.88
CA PHE A 13 -11.77 -1.61 14.23
C PHE A 13 -13.17 -1.00 14.32
N LYS A 14 -13.78 -0.62 13.19
CA LYS A 14 -15.08 0.07 13.17
C LYS A 14 -16.24 -0.77 13.72
N SER A 15 -16.13 -2.09 13.69
CA SER A 15 -17.17 -3.00 14.22
C SER A 15 -17.13 -3.15 15.74
N LEU A 16 -16.07 -2.66 16.40
CA LEU A 16 -15.89 -2.79 17.85
C LEU A 16 -16.80 -1.83 18.63
N ASN A 17 -17.38 -2.33 19.72
CA ASN A 17 -18.04 -1.50 20.74
C ASN A 17 -17.01 -0.86 21.69
N ASP A 18 -17.46 0.04 22.58
CA ASP A 18 -16.57 0.78 23.48
C ASP A 18 -15.80 -0.13 24.45
N GLU A 19 -16.39 -1.19 24.99
CA GLU A 19 -15.70 -2.16 25.85
C GLU A 19 -14.59 -2.91 25.09
N GLN A 20 -14.85 -3.26 23.85
CA GLN A 20 -13.88 -3.93 22.98
C GLN A 20 -12.75 -2.97 22.57
N ILE A 21 -13.03 -1.69 22.37
CA ILE A 21 -12.03 -0.67 22.11
C ILE A 21 -11.13 -0.44 23.34
N GLU A 22 -11.71 -0.42 24.54
CA GLU A 22 -10.93 -0.40 25.77
C GLU A 22 -10.00 -1.62 25.86
N LEU A 23 -10.52 -2.82 25.63
CA LEU A 23 -9.73 -4.05 25.69
C LEU A 23 -8.58 -4.05 24.66
N ILE A 24 -8.84 -3.70 23.39
CA ILE A 24 -7.80 -3.70 22.35
C ILE A 24 -6.76 -2.60 22.61
N SER A 25 -7.15 -1.50 23.25
CA SER A 25 -6.23 -0.45 23.66
C SER A 25 -5.16 -0.96 24.65
N THR A 26 -5.50 -1.92 25.51
CA THR A 26 -4.57 -2.51 26.50
C THR A 26 -3.48 -3.38 25.86
N ILE A 27 -3.73 -3.90 24.66
CA ILE A 27 -2.79 -4.76 23.90
C ILE A 27 -2.14 -4.05 22.72
N SER A 28 -2.31 -2.72 22.64
CA SER A 28 -1.85 -1.88 21.55
C SER A 28 -0.84 -0.85 22.01
N THR A 29 0.05 -0.43 21.09
CA THR A 29 1.01 0.66 21.31
C THR A 29 1.09 1.55 20.06
N ILE A 30 1.38 2.84 20.24
CA ILE A 30 1.64 3.78 19.15
C ILE A 30 3.13 4.09 19.11
N GLN A 31 3.70 4.05 17.90
CA GLN A 31 5.11 4.35 17.67
C GLN A 31 5.25 5.32 16.50
N LYS A 32 6.20 6.25 16.63
CA LYS A 32 6.52 7.24 15.59
C LYS A 32 7.84 6.87 14.93
N TYR A 33 7.91 7.06 13.63
CA TYR A 33 9.08 6.79 12.82
C TYR A 33 9.39 7.99 11.94
N PRO A 34 10.66 8.43 11.88
CA PRO A 34 11.07 9.47 10.95
C PRO A 34 11.16 8.94 9.53
N THR A 35 11.04 9.85 8.57
CA THR A 35 11.28 9.56 7.15
C THR A 35 12.61 8.85 6.93
N LYS A 36 12.68 7.96 5.93
CA LYS A 36 13.84 7.12 5.56
C LYS A 36 14.27 6.09 6.61
N SER A 37 13.56 5.93 7.72
CA SER A 37 13.80 4.81 8.62
C SER A 37 13.20 3.53 8.06
N ILE A 38 13.76 2.38 8.46
CA ILE A 38 13.27 1.05 8.07
C ILE A 38 12.34 0.55 9.18
N LEU A 39 11.18 0.04 8.78
CA LEU A 39 10.27 -0.62 9.71
C LEU A 39 10.69 -2.08 9.95
N TYR A 40 10.95 -2.80 8.87
CA TYR A 40 11.45 -4.19 8.89
C TYR A 40 12.16 -4.53 7.57
N TYR A 41 13.00 -5.53 7.63
CA TYR A 41 13.61 -6.16 6.47
C TYR A 41 12.91 -7.46 6.10
N GLU A 42 13.08 -7.90 4.85
CA GLU A 42 12.66 -9.22 4.38
C GLU A 42 13.26 -10.31 5.28
N SER A 43 12.44 -11.29 5.65
CA SER A 43 12.73 -12.38 6.58
C SER A 43 12.73 -12.02 8.07
N ASP A 44 12.52 -10.76 8.43
CA ASP A 44 12.24 -10.40 9.82
C ASP A 44 10.94 -11.05 10.31
N VAL A 45 10.84 -11.22 11.63
CA VAL A 45 9.66 -11.75 12.31
C VAL A 45 9.11 -10.71 13.27
N ASN A 46 7.82 -10.46 13.20
CA ASN A 46 7.11 -9.52 14.07
C ASN A 46 6.00 -10.25 14.86
N LYS A 47 5.74 -9.76 16.07
CA LYS A 47 4.66 -10.27 16.95
C LYS A 47 3.47 -9.32 17.03
N ASN A 48 3.47 -8.25 16.25
CA ASN A 48 2.43 -7.26 16.24
C ASN A 48 1.75 -7.19 14.87
N LEU A 49 0.41 -7.14 14.88
CA LEU A 49 -0.34 -6.69 13.73
C LEU A 49 -0.23 -5.16 13.65
N GLN A 50 0.26 -4.66 12.53
CA GLN A 50 0.65 -3.25 12.36
C GLN A 50 -0.27 -2.52 11.40
N PHE A 51 -0.65 -1.29 11.77
CA PHE A 51 -1.47 -0.40 10.96
C PHE A 51 -0.78 0.96 10.80
N LEU A 52 -0.78 1.50 9.59
CA LEU A 52 -0.30 2.86 9.33
C LEU A 52 -1.40 3.85 9.68
N VAL A 53 -1.17 4.67 10.71
CA VAL A 53 -2.11 5.70 11.17
C VAL A 53 -1.94 6.98 10.36
N SER A 54 -0.69 7.38 10.10
CA SER A 54 -0.36 8.53 9.26
C SER A 54 1.02 8.36 8.61
N GLY A 55 1.24 9.05 7.51
CA GLY A 55 2.46 8.97 6.71
C GLY A 55 2.33 8.05 5.50
N LEU A 56 3.46 7.59 4.98
CA LEU A 56 3.55 6.77 3.78
C LEU A 56 4.68 5.76 3.94
N ILE A 57 4.43 4.50 3.59
CA ILE A 57 5.44 3.44 3.58
C ILE A 57 5.63 2.93 2.16
N LYS A 58 6.89 2.73 1.77
CA LYS A 58 7.29 2.06 0.55
C LYS A 58 7.60 0.60 0.86
N ILE A 59 7.01 -0.31 0.09
CA ILE A 59 7.30 -1.75 0.12
C ILE A 59 8.13 -2.11 -1.10
N TYR A 60 9.25 -2.78 -0.86
CA TYR A 60 10.22 -3.12 -1.89
C TYR A 60 10.96 -4.43 -1.62
N LYS A 61 11.58 -4.97 -2.65
CA LYS A 61 12.52 -6.10 -2.56
C LYS A 61 13.90 -5.70 -3.04
N ILE A 62 14.90 -6.48 -2.67
CA ILE A 62 16.26 -6.35 -3.21
C ILE A 62 16.51 -7.55 -4.12
N ASP A 63 16.91 -7.28 -5.37
CA ASP A 63 17.30 -8.33 -6.32
C ASP A 63 18.68 -8.92 -5.99
N LYS A 64 19.07 -9.99 -6.70
CA LYS A 64 20.37 -10.64 -6.54
C LYS A 64 21.59 -9.75 -6.86
N PHE A 65 21.37 -8.60 -7.48
CA PHE A 65 22.42 -7.63 -7.82
C PHE A 65 22.46 -6.44 -6.84
N GLY A 66 21.59 -6.44 -5.83
CA GLY A 66 21.48 -5.35 -4.85
C GLY A 66 20.59 -4.19 -5.28
N ASN A 67 19.86 -4.30 -6.40
CA ASN A 67 18.96 -3.26 -6.85
C ASN A 67 17.63 -3.33 -6.10
N GLU A 68 17.09 -2.18 -5.76
CA GLU A 68 15.77 -2.07 -5.19
C GLU A 68 14.68 -2.28 -6.28
N ILE A 69 13.74 -3.15 -5.99
CA ILE A 69 12.55 -3.40 -6.81
C ILE A 69 11.33 -2.89 -6.04
N PHE A 70 10.79 -1.76 -6.46
CA PHE A 70 9.57 -1.19 -5.88
C PHE A 70 8.38 -2.12 -6.12
N LEU A 71 7.58 -2.37 -5.08
CA LEU A 71 6.35 -3.15 -5.17
C LEU A 71 5.10 -2.26 -5.12
N TYR A 72 4.89 -1.59 -3.98
CA TYR A 72 3.74 -0.70 -3.77
C TYR A 72 3.96 0.23 -2.57
N HIS A 73 3.07 1.20 -2.43
CA HIS A 73 2.96 2.02 -1.23
C HIS A 73 1.85 1.51 -0.29
N ILE A 74 2.05 1.72 1.01
CA ILE A 74 1.00 1.58 2.02
C ILE A 74 0.62 2.99 2.47
N TYR A 75 -0.67 3.29 2.35
CA TYR A 75 -1.26 4.57 2.72
C TYR A 75 -1.89 4.52 4.11
N LYS A 76 -2.17 5.69 4.68
CA LYS A 76 -2.84 5.83 5.98
C LYS A 76 -4.09 4.95 6.11
N ASN A 77 -4.38 4.52 7.34
CA ASN A 77 -5.50 3.64 7.70
C ASN A 77 -5.45 2.25 7.06
N SER A 78 -4.26 1.79 6.63
CA SER A 78 -4.06 0.47 6.05
C SER A 78 -3.26 -0.45 6.97
N MET A 79 -3.57 -1.75 6.92
CA MET A 79 -2.77 -2.78 7.56
C MET A 79 -1.44 -2.96 6.83
N ILE A 80 -0.34 -2.87 7.58
CA ILE A 80 1.02 -3.04 7.07
C ILE A 80 1.36 -4.53 6.98
N SER A 81 1.10 -5.27 8.04
CA SER A 81 1.52 -6.66 8.21
C SER A 81 1.11 -7.59 7.05
N GLU A 82 2.01 -8.51 6.71
CA GLU A 82 1.85 -9.50 5.64
C GLU A 82 1.48 -10.85 6.24
N LEU A 83 0.20 -11.02 6.63
CA LEU A 83 -0.26 -12.26 7.28
C LEU A 83 -0.24 -13.43 6.32
N SER A 84 0.43 -14.52 6.71
CA SER A 84 0.48 -15.79 5.98
C SER A 84 -0.17 -16.94 6.75
N SER A 85 -0.39 -16.79 8.05
CA SER A 85 -0.99 -17.81 8.92
C SER A 85 -1.74 -17.16 10.06
N LEU A 86 -2.79 -17.81 10.54
CA LEU A 86 -3.48 -17.52 11.79
C LEU A 86 -3.19 -18.57 12.88
N ASN A 87 -2.32 -19.54 12.60
CA ASN A 87 -1.95 -20.59 13.53
C ASN A 87 -0.60 -20.32 14.26
N SER A 88 -0.05 -19.13 14.07
CA SER A 88 1.20 -18.66 14.68
C SER A 88 1.00 -17.28 15.28
N ASP A 89 1.68 -16.97 16.36
CA ASP A 89 1.81 -15.63 16.92
C ASP A 89 2.88 -14.78 16.19
N GLU A 90 3.59 -15.39 15.26
CA GLU A 90 4.65 -14.76 14.46
C GLU A 90 4.15 -14.37 13.07
N ILE A 91 4.49 -13.17 12.66
CA ILE A 91 4.20 -12.59 11.34
C ILE A 91 5.52 -12.42 10.60
N TYR A 92 5.72 -13.20 9.55
CA TYR A 92 6.91 -13.10 8.69
C TYR A 92 6.79 -11.93 7.73
N CYS A 93 7.88 -11.18 7.57
CA CYS A 93 7.98 -10.10 6.61
C CYS A 93 8.52 -10.64 5.27
N PHE A 94 7.71 -10.57 4.22
CA PHE A 94 8.08 -11.06 2.88
C PHE A 94 8.74 -10.00 2.00
N SER A 95 8.88 -8.79 2.51
CA SER A 95 9.42 -7.63 1.80
C SER A 95 10.17 -6.72 2.77
N ASN A 96 10.78 -5.66 2.26
CA ASN A 96 11.33 -4.58 3.07
C ASN A 96 10.31 -3.44 3.13
N ALA A 97 10.24 -2.74 4.27
CA ALA A 97 9.38 -1.60 4.49
C ALA A 97 10.16 -0.38 4.97
N GLU A 98 10.10 0.71 4.21
CA GLU A 98 10.77 1.98 4.49
C GLU A 98 9.76 3.13 4.55
N PHE A 99 9.95 4.04 5.52
CA PHE A 99 9.12 5.23 5.66
C PHE A 99 9.51 6.31 4.65
N VAL A 100 8.57 6.68 3.79
CA VAL A 100 8.73 7.77 2.81
C VAL A 100 8.49 9.14 3.46
N GLU A 101 7.64 9.18 4.48
CA GLU A 101 7.28 10.36 5.26
C GLU A 101 7.36 10.05 6.76
N ASP A 102 7.44 11.08 7.60
CA ASP A 102 7.28 10.93 9.04
C ASP A 102 5.95 10.24 9.34
N SER A 103 6.00 9.13 10.04
CA SER A 103 4.87 8.20 10.11
C SER A 103 4.55 7.80 11.55
N VAL A 104 3.29 7.41 11.74
CA VAL A 104 2.78 6.88 13.00
C VAL A 104 2.19 5.51 12.75
N ILE A 105 2.58 4.52 13.56
CA ILE A 105 2.08 3.15 13.50
C ILE A 105 1.33 2.80 14.79
N LEU A 106 0.20 2.12 14.64
CA LEU A 106 -0.44 1.35 15.69
C LEU A 106 0.05 -0.09 15.60
N ASN A 107 0.65 -0.59 16.67
CA ASN A 107 1.02 -1.99 16.86
C ASN A 107 0.00 -2.65 17.79
N VAL A 108 -0.55 -3.78 17.40
CA VAL A 108 -1.47 -4.60 18.20
C VAL A 108 -0.84 -5.96 18.42
N ASN A 109 -0.67 -6.39 19.66
CA ASN A 109 -0.11 -7.71 19.97
C ASN A 109 -0.95 -8.80 19.29
N PHE A 110 -0.34 -9.58 18.38
CA PHE A 110 -1.08 -10.48 17.50
C PHE A 110 -1.61 -11.70 18.23
N GLU A 111 -0.85 -12.29 19.16
CA GLU A 111 -1.28 -13.41 20.00
C GLU A 111 -2.54 -13.04 20.81
N LYS A 112 -2.51 -11.89 21.48
CA LYS A 112 -3.65 -11.41 22.26
C LYS A 112 -4.83 -11.00 21.40
N LEU A 113 -4.60 -10.48 20.19
CA LEU A 113 -5.68 -10.23 19.23
C LEU A 113 -6.36 -11.54 18.82
N GLN A 114 -5.60 -12.60 18.58
CA GLN A 114 -6.16 -13.93 18.30
C GLN A 114 -6.96 -14.45 19.48
N GLU A 115 -6.41 -14.41 20.68
CA GLU A 115 -7.04 -14.92 21.91
C GLU A 115 -8.32 -14.15 22.27
N TYR A 116 -8.28 -12.82 22.27
CA TYR A 116 -9.37 -12.00 22.82
C TYR A 116 -10.46 -11.69 21.80
N PHE A 117 -10.15 -11.69 20.51
CA PHE A 117 -11.04 -11.25 19.43
C PHE A 117 -11.31 -12.35 18.39
N LEU A 118 -10.29 -12.80 17.66
CA LEU A 118 -10.50 -13.68 16.52
C LEU A 118 -11.07 -15.04 16.92
N SER A 119 -10.63 -15.62 18.05
CA SER A 119 -11.16 -16.87 18.60
C SER A 119 -12.67 -16.79 18.94
N LYS A 120 -13.19 -15.58 19.16
CA LYS A 120 -14.59 -15.29 19.44
C LYS A 120 -15.37 -14.79 18.23
N ASN A 121 -14.78 -14.89 17.02
CA ASN A 121 -15.32 -14.33 15.79
C ASN A 121 -15.52 -12.80 15.80
N ILE A 122 -14.86 -12.08 16.70
CA ILE A 122 -14.79 -10.62 16.69
C ILE A 122 -13.68 -10.20 15.74
N LEU A 123 -13.89 -9.20 14.88
CA LEU A 123 -12.96 -8.74 13.83
C LEU A 123 -12.65 -9.76 12.71
N THR A 124 -13.23 -10.95 12.72
CA THR A 124 -12.94 -11.98 11.72
C THR A 124 -13.38 -11.53 10.32
N SER A 125 -14.59 -10.97 10.20
CA SER A 125 -15.08 -10.43 8.92
C SER A 125 -14.25 -9.23 8.43
N ASP A 126 -13.85 -8.35 9.33
CA ASP A 126 -13.00 -7.19 9.03
C ASP A 126 -11.61 -7.65 8.55
N LEU A 127 -11.07 -8.71 9.16
CA LEU A 127 -9.80 -9.30 8.74
C LEU A 127 -9.90 -9.91 7.35
N ILE A 128 -10.97 -10.66 7.07
CA ILE A 128 -11.22 -11.24 5.74
C ILE A 128 -11.30 -10.13 4.70
N GLU A 129 -12.02 -9.04 4.98
CA GLU A 129 -12.13 -7.91 4.05
C GLU A 129 -10.77 -7.29 3.73
N ILE A 130 -9.91 -7.09 4.74
CA ILE A 130 -8.55 -6.57 4.50
C ILE A 130 -7.71 -7.56 3.69
N LEU A 131 -7.78 -8.85 3.97
CA LEU A 131 -7.05 -9.86 3.22
C LEU A 131 -7.51 -9.94 1.75
N LEU A 132 -8.80 -9.80 1.48
CA LEU A 132 -9.33 -9.70 0.12
C LEU A 132 -8.82 -8.44 -0.60
N LYS A 133 -8.78 -7.29 0.08
CA LYS A 133 -8.19 -6.05 -0.47
C LYS A 133 -6.70 -6.23 -0.80
N LYS A 134 -5.92 -6.87 0.10
CA LYS A 134 -4.50 -7.18 -0.16
C LYS A 134 -4.33 -8.16 -1.32
N THR A 135 -5.17 -9.17 -1.41
CA THR A 135 -5.16 -10.12 -2.56
C THR A 135 -5.42 -9.38 -3.87
N HIS A 136 -6.43 -8.50 -3.91
CA HIS A 136 -6.69 -7.67 -5.10
C HIS A 136 -5.50 -6.76 -5.43
N GLN A 137 -4.87 -6.15 -4.45
CA GLN A 137 -3.66 -5.34 -4.65
C GLN A 137 -2.52 -6.17 -5.27
N LEU A 138 -2.29 -7.40 -4.79
CA LEU A 138 -1.30 -8.31 -5.37
C LEU A 138 -1.64 -8.69 -6.82
N GLN A 139 -2.91 -8.94 -7.14
CA GLN A 139 -3.36 -9.19 -8.51
C GLN A 139 -3.05 -7.97 -9.42
N CYS A 140 -3.28 -6.75 -8.94
CA CYS A 140 -2.91 -5.53 -9.68
C CYS A 140 -1.40 -5.44 -9.94
N ILE A 141 -0.57 -5.81 -8.96
CA ILE A 141 0.89 -5.85 -9.15
C ILE A 141 1.29 -6.91 -10.18
N VAL A 142 0.72 -8.12 -10.11
CA VAL A 142 0.96 -9.17 -11.09
C VAL A 142 0.60 -8.71 -12.51
N ASN A 143 -0.57 -8.10 -12.70
CA ASN A 143 -0.98 -7.56 -13.98
C ASN A 143 -0.01 -6.47 -14.47
N ARG A 144 0.34 -5.52 -13.59
CA ARG A 144 1.28 -4.44 -13.91
C ARG A 144 2.64 -4.99 -14.37
N GLU A 145 3.18 -6.00 -13.68
CA GLU A 145 4.53 -6.48 -13.97
C GLU A 145 4.60 -7.47 -15.12
N LEU A 146 3.59 -8.34 -15.28
CA LEU A 146 3.65 -9.45 -16.22
C LEU A 146 2.81 -9.22 -17.49
N VAL A 147 1.78 -8.37 -17.44
CA VAL A 147 0.80 -8.23 -18.53
C VAL A 147 0.87 -6.86 -19.20
N PHE A 148 1.07 -5.77 -18.42
CA PHE A 148 1.01 -4.42 -18.96
C PHE A 148 2.30 -4.04 -19.70
N ASP A 149 2.12 -3.48 -20.90
CA ASP A 149 3.19 -2.73 -21.56
C ASP A 149 3.43 -1.38 -20.88
N ALA A 150 4.43 -0.64 -21.32
CA ALA A 150 4.77 0.65 -20.72
C ALA A 150 3.61 1.65 -20.77
N THR A 151 2.74 1.58 -21.80
CA THR A 151 1.59 2.49 -21.91
C THR A 151 0.51 2.15 -20.90
N ALA A 152 0.19 0.87 -20.79
CA ALA A 152 -0.77 0.36 -19.83
C ALA A 152 -0.30 0.62 -18.37
N LYS A 153 1.00 0.45 -18.07
CA LYS A 153 1.58 0.78 -16.76
C LYS A 153 1.38 2.26 -16.39
N VAL A 154 1.67 3.16 -17.31
CA VAL A 154 1.49 4.61 -17.09
C VAL A 154 0.01 4.96 -16.95
N ALA A 155 -0.85 4.47 -17.83
CA ALA A 155 -2.29 4.72 -17.79
C ALA A 155 -2.90 4.20 -16.48
N PHE A 156 -2.50 3.00 -16.05
CA PHE A 156 -2.96 2.42 -14.81
C PHE A 156 -2.53 3.25 -13.59
N MET A 157 -1.28 3.70 -13.52
CA MET A 157 -0.82 4.56 -12.42
C MET A 157 -1.56 5.89 -12.39
N LEU A 158 -1.76 6.53 -13.55
CA LEU A 158 -2.53 7.79 -13.64
C LEU A 158 -3.97 7.62 -13.13
N LYS A 159 -4.61 6.47 -13.41
CA LYS A 159 -5.96 6.18 -12.93
C LYS A 159 -6.01 5.88 -11.44
N GLN A 160 -5.02 5.15 -10.92
CA GLN A 160 -5.02 4.68 -9.53
C GLN A 160 -4.52 5.75 -8.54
N ASP A 161 -3.52 6.54 -8.95
CA ASP A 161 -2.83 7.46 -8.05
C ASP A 161 -2.24 8.66 -8.79
N LEU A 162 -3.12 9.47 -9.35
CA LEU A 162 -2.74 10.70 -10.08
C LEU A 162 -2.00 11.70 -9.15
N GLU A 163 -2.42 11.78 -7.89
CA GLU A 163 -1.79 12.67 -6.91
C GLU A 163 -0.31 12.30 -6.70
N MET A 164 -0.04 11.02 -6.43
CA MET A 164 1.32 10.53 -6.27
C MET A 164 2.13 10.69 -7.56
N PHE A 165 1.54 10.42 -8.73
CA PHE A 165 2.18 10.62 -10.02
C PHE A 165 2.66 12.07 -10.21
N ASN A 166 1.85 13.05 -9.80
CA ASN A 166 2.18 14.48 -9.92
C ASN A 166 3.15 14.96 -8.82
N LYS A 167 3.08 14.39 -7.62
CA LYS A 167 3.97 14.70 -6.48
C LYS A 167 5.42 14.24 -6.73
N LEU A 168 5.60 13.12 -7.41
CA LEU A 168 6.92 12.52 -7.65
C LEU A 168 7.64 13.14 -8.85
N LYS A 169 8.99 13.10 -8.82
CA LYS A 169 9.80 13.37 -9.98
C LYS A 169 9.59 12.29 -11.04
N ARG A 170 9.66 12.65 -12.32
CA ARG A 170 9.49 11.69 -13.45
C ARG A 170 10.47 10.51 -13.39
N GLN A 171 11.67 10.72 -12.84
CA GLN A 171 12.64 9.66 -12.63
C GLN A 171 12.15 8.64 -11.60
N ASP A 172 11.56 9.11 -10.49
CA ASP A 172 11.01 8.23 -9.45
C ASP A 172 9.80 7.46 -9.96
N VAL A 173 8.92 8.13 -10.73
CA VAL A 173 7.79 7.47 -11.41
C VAL A 173 8.29 6.37 -12.37
N SER A 174 9.31 6.66 -13.19
CA SER A 174 9.85 5.66 -14.13
C SER A 174 10.45 4.45 -13.40
N PHE A 175 11.13 4.70 -12.29
CA PHE A 175 11.64 3.64 -11.40
C PHE A 175 10.51 2.78 -10.83
N MET A 176 9.44 3.40 -10.29
CA MET A 176 8.28 2.68 -9.74
C MET A 176 7.53 1.84 -10.77
N LEU A 177 7.50 2.29 -12.03
CA LEU A 177 6.85 1.58 -13.13
C LEU A 177 7.77 0.56 -13.82
N HIS A 178 9.03 0.46 -13.40
CA HIS A 178 10.06 -0.38 -14.04
C HIS A 178 10.18 -0.13 -15.55
N ILE A 179 10.20 1.15 -15.94
CA ILE A 179 10.40 1.60 -17.33
C ILE A 179 11.50 2.64 -17.39
N GLN A 180 12.10 2.83 -18.58
CA GLN A 180 13.10 3.89 -18.76
C GLN A 180 12.45 5.29 -18.77
N PRO A 181 13.13 6.33 -18.26
CA PRO A 181 12.61 7.71 -18.25
C PRO A 181 12.21 8.23 -19.63
N GLU A 182 12.96 7.85 -20.67
CA GLU A 182 12.65 8.21 -22.07
C GLU A 182 11.34 7.54 -22.54
N THR A 183 11.09 6.30 -22.08
CA THR A 183 9.86 5.57 -22.38
C THR A 183 8.68 6.25 -21.72
N LEU A 184 8.80 6.63 -20.42
CA LEU A 184 7.78 7.41 -19.72
C LEU A 184 7.45 8.71 -20.49
N SER A 185 8.48 9.47 -20.88
CA SER A 185 8.32 10.72 -21.63
C SER A 185 7.60 10.50 -22.95
N ARG A 186 7.94 9.45 -23.71
CA ARG A 186 7.27 9.11 -24.99
C ARG A 186 5.81 8.74 -24.78
N VAL A 187 5.51 7.94 -23.75
CA VAL A 187 4.14 7.55 -23.42
C VAL A 187 3.30 8.77 -23.07
N LEU A 188 3.79 9.63 -22.18
CA LEU A 188 3.06 10.85 -21.79
C LEU A 188 2.79 11.78 -22.98
N LYS A 189 3.77 11.98 -23.87
CA LYS A 189 3.58 12.78 -25.09
C LYS A 189 2.52 12.15 -26.01
N ARG A 190 2.49 10.83 -26.15
CA ARG A 190 1.48 10.13 -26.95
C ARG A 190 0.09 10.31 -26.36
N LEU A 191 -0.09 10.06 -25.04
CA LEU A 191 -1.38 10.22 -24.37
C LEU A 191 -1.89 11.66 -24.44
N SER A 192 -0.98 12.64 -24.38
CA SER A 192 -1.35 14.07 -24.54
C SER A 192 -1.75 14.41 -25.97
N ARG A 193 -1.03 13.91 -26.98
CA ARG A 193 -1.38 14.09 -28.40
C ARG A 193 -2.73 13.44 -28.76
N ASP A 194 -3.01 12.29 -28.15
CA ASP A 194 -4.24 11.53 -28.35
C ASP A 194 -5.40 12.10 -27.48
N GLU A 195 -5.20 13.26 -26.84
CA GLU A 195 -6.15 14.02 -26.00
C GLU A 195 -6.70 13.26 -24.78
N ILE A 196 -6.04 12.17 -24.37
CA ILE A 196 -6.42 11.38 -23.19
C ILE A 196 -6.02 12.10 -21.89
N ILE A 197 -4.87 12.78 -21.92
CA ILE A 197 -4.38 13.61 -20.81
C ILE A 197 -4.00 14.99 -21.29
N ASN A 198 -3.92 15.93 -20.34
CA ASN A 198 -3.27 17.23 -20.55
C ASN A 198 -2.05 17.35 -19.61
N ILE A 199 -1.03 18.10 -20.04
CA ILE A 199 0.17 18.36 -19.24
C ILE A 199 0.34 19.87 -19.15
N GLU A 200 0.20 20.43 -17.94
CA GLU A 200 0.37 21.83 -17.65
C GLU A 200 1.38 22.00 -16.50
N SER A 201 2.38 22.84 -16.70
CA SER A 201 3.40 23.14 -15.66
C SER A 201 4.03 21.90 -15.03
N SER A 202 4.18 20.81 -15.80
CA SER A 202 4.67 19.49 -15.38
C SER A 202 3.68 18.61 -14.62
N GLU A 203 2.47 19.09 -14.35
CA GLU A 203 1.38 18.28 -13.82
C GLU A 203 0.56 17.63 -14.93
N VAL A 204 0.05 16.44 -14.66
CA VAL A 204 -0.80 15.68 -15.57
C VAL A 204 -2.25 15.76 -15.11
N PHE A 205 -3.16 16.00 -16.04
CA PHE A 205 -4.60 16.02 -15.83
C PHE A 205 -5.25 15.01 -16.79
N ILE A 206 -6.18 14.20 -16.28
CA ILE A 206 -6.92 13.25 -17.11
C ILE A 206 -8.04 14.02 -17.83
N LYS A 207 -8.08 13.96 -19.17
CA LYS A 207 -9.12 14.56 -20.01
C LYS A 207 -10.21 13.56 -20.35
N ASP A 208 -9.81 12.34 -20.72
CA ASP A 208 -10.70 11.25 -21.10
C ASP A 208 -10.39 10.01 -20.25
N GLU A 209 -11.20 9.83 -19.21
CA GLU A 209 -11.04 8.72 -18.28
C GLU A 209 -11.40 7.38 -18.89
N GLU A 210 -12.40 7.35 -19.79
CA GLU A 210 -12.83 6.10 -20.45
C GLU A 210 -11.75 5.62 -21.42
N ALA A 211 -11.20 6.52 -22.23
CA ALA A 211 -10.08 6.22 -23.12
C ALA A 211 -8.83 5.78 -22.31
N LEU A 212 -8.51 6.46 -21.19
CA LEU A 212 -7.41 6.06 -20.33
C LEU A 212 -7.58 4.64 -19.79
N VAL A 213 -8.77 4.33 -19.29
CA VAL A 213 -9.10 3.01 -18.74
C VAL A 213 -9.07 1.93 -19.81
N SER A 214 -9.48 2.22 -21.05
CA SER A 214 -9.48 1.27 -22.17
C SER A 214 -8.07 0.77 -22.51
N ILE A 215 -7.03 1.55 -22.22
CA ILE A 215 -5.62 1.20 -22.50
C ILE A 215 -5.20 -0.06 -21.73
N PHE A 216 -5.70 -0.27 -20.51
CA PHE A 216 -5.32 -1.41 -19.67
C PHE A 216 -6.48 -2.39 -19.40
N LYS A 217 -7.75 -2.01 -19.63
CA LYS A 217 -8.92 -2.90 -19.50
C LYS A 217 -9.11 -3.86 -20.67
N GLY A 218 -8.44 -3.65 -21.81
CA GLY A 218 -8.47 -4.60 -22.95
C GLY A 218 -7.86 -5.97 -22.63
N VAL A 219 -7.36 -6.17 -21.42
CA VAL A 219 -6.69 -7.37 -20.92
C VAL A 219 -7.43 -7.87 -19.66
N GLY A 220 -8.78 -8.05 -19.77
CA GLY A 220 -9.58 -8.82 -18.82
C GLY A 220 -9.36 -8.49 -17.33
N VAL A 221 -9.85 -7.32 -16.88
CA VAL A 221 -10.05 -7.02 -15.45
C VAL A 221 -11.51 -6.79 -15.20
#